data_0d89ce69537e749c3938274529864851
#
_entry.id   0d89ce69537e749c3938274529864851
#
_cell.length_a   1.000
_cell.length_b   1.000
_cell.length_c   1.000
_cell.angle_alpha   90.00
_cell.angle_beta   90.00
_cell.angle_gamma   90.00
#
_symmetry.space_group_name_H-M   'P 1'
#
loop_
_entity.id
_entity.type
_entity.pdbx_description
1 polymer ?
#
loop_
_entity_poly.entity_id
_entity_poly.type
_entity_poly.pdbx_seq_one_letter_code
_entity_poly.pdbx_strand_id
1 'polypeptide(L)'
;MSNKLVHFEKSIIFHCLTGRIAEIMCFGVTPSMFSDHDYGKAYETAVKQNMAGLVCDLPTLCSEFADNRLISDKIVESSFGTMSTLNLEWICSKILNADSLRNKLKGLHDIYSDACKSDPTEPYPFDEKLHAIMMSSAKSSSVDVIDEEYIRGYRRRFEEDLASGGMKGIRTGIDTLDRQLGGGLKQKRMITIAGRPGAGKTSLATNMALQASMDGANPLYITLELGTDEIIERLICADKEIDTKEMNQRVLSPSSIDKFMLSTSEMATRKFCVCSKTAGSWEKVVMHINHEVKFRGVDVVFLDYIQQFRTNNHRLSTREHMNVITGQCKSLAQDLNIPIVVVAQLNRDIEKRAEKIPVMSDLKESGSIEADSDVVLILYWIAENSAGNVENTLGMEIVKNRQGKSGPIEFKHNFAYNKFYGAK
;
A
#
# COMPACT_ATOMS: atom_id res chain seq x y z
N MET A 1 1.83 -33.92 -1.11
CA MET A 1 1.40 -32.77 -1.92
C MET A 1 1.37 -33.08 -3.44
N SER A 2 2.20 -33.99 -3.94
CA SER A 2 2.36 -34.31 -5.38
C SER A 2 1.04 -34.71 -6.10
N ASN A 3 0.27 -35.63 -5.57
CA ASN A 3 -0.90 -36.17 -6.30
C ASN A 3 -2.07 -35.21 -6.54
N LYS A 4 -2.26 -34.20 -5.69
CA LYS A 4 -3.36 -33.23 -5.87
C LYS A 4 -3.05 -32.18 -6.95
N LEU A 5 -1.77 -31.80 -7.07
CA LEU A 5 -1.36 -30.80 -8.05
C LEU A 5 -1.39 -31.36 -9.47
N VAL A 6 -0.91 -32.61 -9.65
CA VAL A 6 -0.96 -33.34 -10.92
C VAL A 6 -2.40 -33.42 -11.47
N HIS A 7 -3.39 -33.50 -10.59
CA HIS A 7 -4.78 -33.49 -10.97
C HIS A 7 -5.25 -32.17 -11.61
N PHE A 8 -4.76 -31.05 -11.12
CA PHE A 8 -5.02 -29.74 -11.75
C PHE A 8 -4.27 -29.58 -13.07
N GLU A 9 -3.02 -30.04 -13.14
CA GLU A 9 -2.21 -30.03 -14.36
C GLU A 9 -2.88 -30.84 -15.48
N LYS A 10 -3.41 -32.01 -15.13
CA LYS A 10 -4.21 -32.84 -16.01
C LYS A 10 -5.47 -32.12 -16.53
N SER A 11 -6.13 -31.38 -15.65
CA SER A 11 -7.29 -30.57 -16.01
C SER A 11 -6.95 -29.42 -16.97
N ILE A 12 -5.77 -28.81 -16.85
CA ILE A 12 -5.28 -27.80 -17.82
C ILE A 12 -5.15 -28.43 -19.21
N ILE A 13 -4.54 -29.62 -19.33
CA ILE A 13 -4.42 -30.31 -20.63
C ILE A 13 -5.81 -30.61 -21.22
N PHE A 14 -6.76 -31.05 -20.40
CA PHE A 14 -8.15 -31.21 -20.85
C PHE A 14 -8.72 -29.93 -21.45
N HIS A 15 -8.54 -28.80 -20.78
CA HIS A 15 -9.03 -27.51 -21.27
C HIS A 15 -8.30 -27.04 -22.54
N CYS A 16 -7.02 -27.40 -22.72
CA CYS A 16 -6.31 -27.18 -23.98
C CYS A 16 -6.97 -27.94 -25.14
N LEU A 17 -7.29 -29.21 -24.93
CA LEU A 17 -7.95 -30.06 -25.90
C LEU A 17 -9.40 -29.63 -26.24
N THR A 18 -10.01 -28.82 -25.39
CA THR A 18 -11.34 -28.25 -25.61
C THR A 18 -11.31 -26.82 -26.15
N GLY A 19 -10.15 -26.34 -26.59
CA GLY A 19 -10.00 -25.05 -27.28
C GLY A 19 -9.87 -23.83 -26.35
N ARG A 20 -9.68 -24.02 -25.04
CA ARG A 20 -9.60 -22.93 -24.05
C ARG A 20 -8.16 -22.47 -23.74
N ILE A 21 -7.21 -22.70 -24.65
CA ILE A 21 -5.78 -22.36 -24.43
C ILE A 21 -5.59 -20.87 -24.23
N ALA A 22 -6.27 -20.04 -25.03
CA ALA A 22 -6.16 -18.59 -24.94
C ALA A 22 -6.61 -18.07 -23.54
N GLU A 23 -7.65 -18.64 -22.97
CA GLU A 23 -8.09 -18.30 -21.61
C GLU A 23 -7.03 -18.67 -20.57
N ILE A 24 -6.43 -19.87 -20.68
CA ILE A 24 -5.38 -20.32 -19.75
C ILE A 24 -4.17 -19.39 -19.82
N MET A 25 -3.78 -18.98 -21.04
CA MET A 25 -2.68 -18.02 -21.25
C MET A 25 -2.99 -16.65 -20.62
N CYS A 26 -4.24 -16.17 -20.68
CA CYS A 26 -4.68 -14.92 -20.04
C CYS A 26 -4.52 -14.97 -18.49
N PHE A 27 -4.64 -16.14 -17.88
CA PHE A 27 -4.34 -16.32 -16.45
C PHE A 27 -2.85 -16.36 -16.12
N GLY A 28 -1.97 -16.28 -17.12
CA GLY A 28 -0.51 -16.24 -16.93
C GLY A 28 0.12 -17.59 -16.60
N VAL A 29 -0.53 -18.71 -16.88
CA VAL A 29 0.05 -20.05 -16.70
C VAL A 29 1.11 -20.29 -17.75
N THR A 30 2.31 -20.72 -17.31
CA THR A 30 3.45 -21.06 -18.20
C THR A 30 3.85 -22.52 -18.02
N PRO A 31 4.52 -23.13 -19.03
CA PRO A 31 4.96 -24.53 -18.95
C PRO A 31 5.84 -24.86 -17.74
N SER A 32 6.66 -23.90 -17.31
CA SER A 32 7.56 -24.04 -16.15
C SER A 32 6.85 -24.15 -14.82
N MET A 33 5.56 -23.81 -14.75
CA MET A 33 4.75 -23.86 -13.54
C MET A 33 4.19 -25.26 -13.23
N PHE A 34 4.34 -26.20 -14.16
CA PHE A 34 3.91 -27.57 -13.96
C PHE A 34 4.90 -28.33 -13.06
N SER A 35 4.38 -29.11 -12.13
CA SER A 35 5.20 -29.98 -11.29
C SER A 35 5.60 -31.26 -12.01
N ASP A 36 4.74 -31.71 -12.90
CA ASP A 36 5.01 -32.83 -13.81
C ASP A 36 5.54 -32.30 -15.15
N HIS A 37 6.78 -32.64 -15.44
CA HIS A 37 7.50 -32.18 -16.64
C HIS A 37 6.80 -32.56 -17.94
N ASP A 38 6.14 -33.71 -17.98
CA ASP A 38 5.47 -34.21 -19.18
C ASP A 38 4.20 -33.42 -19.48
N TYR A 39 3.42 -33.06 -18.45
CA TYR A 39 2.28 -32.14 -18.62
C TYR A 39 2.77 -30.74 -19.01
N GLY A 40 3.90 -30.27 -18.47
CA GLY A 40 4.50 -29.00 -18.87
C GLY A 40 4.87 -28.97 -20.36
N LYS A 41 5.49 -30.07 -20.90
CA LYS A 41 5.80 -30.20 -22.32
C LYS A 41 4.53 -30.27 -23.18
N ALA A 42 3.53 -31.02 -22.76
CA ALA A 42 2.28 -31.10 -23.48
C ALA A 42 1.58 -29.72 -23.57
N TYR A 43 1.60 -28.97 -22.49
CA TYR A 43 1.07 -27.60 -22.45
C TYR A 43 1.88 -26.66 -23.36
N GLU A 44 3.21 -26.72 -23.32
CA GLU A 44 4.10 -25.93 -24.20
C GLU A 44 3.78 -26.14 -25.68
N THR A 45 3.60 -27.40 -26.06
CA THR A 45 3.27 -27.77 -27.43
C THR A 45 1.88 -27.28 -27.82
N ALA A 46 0.88 -27.42 -26.93
CA ALA A 46 -0.46 -26.91 -27.16
C ALA A 46 -0.45 -25.38 -27.37
N VAL A 47 0.33 -24.64 -26.56
CA VAL A 47 0.48 -23.18 -26.73
C VAL A 47 1.12 -22.82 -28.07
N LYS A 48 2.18 -23.56 -28.49
CA LYS A 48 2.84 -23.34 -29.80
C LYS A 48 1.86 -23.58 -30.96
N GLN A 49 1.07 -24.65 -30.92
CA GLN A 49 0.03 -24.94 -31.91
C GLN A 49 -1.01 -23.83 -31.99
N ASN A 50 -1.53 -23.39 -30.84
CA ASN A 50 -2.50 -22.30 -30.77
C ASN A 50 -1.94 -20.98 -31.34
N MET A 51 -0.68 -20.64 -31.04
CA MET A 51 -0.02 -19.43 -31.58
C MET A 51 0.20 -19.53 -33.09
N ALA A 52 0.36 -20.75 -33.62
CA ALA A 52 0.46 -21.00 -35.06
C ALA A 52 -0.93 -21.04 -35.76
N GLY A 53 -2.02 -20.81 -35.03
CA GLY A 53 -3.38 -20.87 -35.58
C GLY A 53 -3.88 -22.29 -35.86
N LEU A 54 -3.21 -23.31 -35.31
CA LEU A 54 -3.60 -24.71 -35.47
C LEU A 54 -4.61 -25.12 -34.39
N VAL A 55 -5.49 -26.04 -34.74
CA VAL A 55 -6.44 -26.61 -33.76
C VAL A 55 -5.66 -27.58 -32.86
N CYS A 56 -5.72 -27.33 -31.56
CA CYS A 56 -5.16 -28.24 -30.56
C CYS A 56 -6.24 -29.26 -30.16
N ASP A 57 -6.26 -30.39 -30.85
CA ASP A 57 -7.11 -31.53 -30.48
C ASP A 57 -6.28 -32.73 -30.04
N LEU A 58 -6.94 -33.77 -29.54
CA LEU A 58 -6.26 -34.95 -29.03
C LEU A 58 -5.34 -35.64 -30.06
N PRO A 59 -5.78 -35.91 -31.33
CA PRO A 59 -4.92 -36.50 -32.34
C PRO A 59 -3.70 -35.64 -32.68
N THR A 60 -3.94 -34.33 -32.85
CA THR A 60 -2.86 -33.40 -33.25
C THR A 60 -1.83 -33.25 -32.13
N LEU A 61 -2.25 -33.11 -30.87
CA LEU A 61 -1.33 -32.99 -29.75
C LEU A 61 -0.56 -34.29 -29.49
N CYS A 62 -1.21 -35.47 -29.60
CA CYS A 62 -0.54 -36.77 -29.45
C CYS A 62 0.45 -37.05 -30.56
N SER A 63 0.21 -36.60 -31.82
CA SER A 63 1.11 -36.80 -32.92
C SER A 63 2.49 -36.14 -32.74
N GLU A 64 2.54 -35.02 -32.03
CA GLU A 64 3.80 -34.34 -31.68
C GLU A 64 4.67 -35.14 -30.70
N PHE A 65 4.08 -36.09 -29.99
CA PHE A 65 4.76 -36.98 -29.05
C PHE A 65 4.70 -38.44 -29.45
N ALA A 66 4.66 -38.72 -30.75
CA ALA A 66 4.61 -40.10 -31.30
C ALA A 66 5.79 -40.96 -30.79
N ASP A 67 6.97 -40.39 -30.64
CA ASP A 67 8.18 -41.04 -30.12
C ASP A 67 8.25 -41.08 -28.57
N ASN A 68 7.30 -40.41 -27.85
CA ASN A 68 7.27 -40.36 -26.39
C ASN A 68 5.93 -40.84 -25.83
N ARG A 69 5.83 -42.17 -25.74
CA ARG A 69 4.59 -42.84 -25.30
C ARG A 69 4.09 -42.37 -23.93
N LEU A 70 5.01 -42.04 -22.98
CA LEU A 70 4.62 -41.56 -21.64
C LEU A 70 3.83 -40.25 -21.70
N ILE A 71 4.24 -39.29 -22.53
CA ILE A 71 3.56 -38.04 -22.70
C ILE A 71 2.22 -38.28 -23.44
N SER A 72 2.21 -39.07 -24.51
CA SER A 72 0.99 -39.40 -25.23
C SER A 72 -0.03 -40.09 -24.34
N ASP A 73 0.35 -41.03 -23.50
CA ASP A 73 -0.53 -41.72 -22.56
C ASP A 73 -1.14 -40.73 -21.54
N LYS A 74 -0.34 -39.79 -21.03
CA LYS A 74 -0.83 -38.74 -20.11
C LYS A 74 -1.81 -37.78 -20.79
N ILE A 75 -1.59 -37.42 -22.06
CA ILE A 75 -2.52 -36.56 -22.80
C ILE A 75 -3.86 -37.32 -23.03
N VAL A 76 -3.81 -38.58 -23.43
CA VAL A 76 -4.99 -39.44 -23.60
C VAL A 76 -5.73 -39.58 -22.26
N GLU A 77 -5.01 -39.84 -21.17
CA GLU A 77 -5.62 -39.96 -19.84
C GLU A 77 -6.31 -38.64 -19.41
N SER A 78 -5.74 -37.48 -19.81
CA SER A 78 -6.35 -36.17 -19.54
C SER A 78 -7.65 -35.97 -20.30
N SER A 79 -7.81 -36.54 -21.48
CA SER A 79 -9.02 -36.40 -22.31
C SER A 79 -10.25 -37.13 -21.73
N PHE A 80 -10.03 -38.14 -20.89
CA PHE A 80 -11.10 -38.93 -20.26
C PHE A 80 -11.54 -38.42 -18.88
N GLY A 81 -10.99 -37.30 -18.40
CA GLY A 81 -11.23 -36.80 -17.04
C GLY A 81 -12.63 -36.20 -16.85
N THR A 82 -13.28 -36.55 -15.73
CA THR A 82 -14.57 -36.02 -15.27
C THR A 82 -14.50 -34.54 -14.81
N MET A 83 -13.50 -33.80 -15.21
CA MET A 83 -13.14 -32.49 -14.68
C MET A 83 -13.74 -31.29 -15.43
N SER A 84 -14.63 -31.50 -16.37
CA SER A 84 -15.27 -30.46 -17.18
C SER A 84 -16.13 -29.46 -16.35
N THR A 85 -16.42 -29.78 -15.08
CA THR A 85 -17.25 -28.96 -14.20
C THR A 85 -16.47 -28.00 -13.31
N LEU A 86 -15.15 -28.11 -13.21
CA LEU A 86 -14.33 -27.21 -12.40
C LEU A 86 -14.10 -25.88 -13.12
N ASN A 87 -14.20 -24.79 -12.38
CA ASN A 87 -13.92 -23.46 -12.90
C ASN A 87 -12.43 -23.37 -13.29
N LEU A 88 -12.15 -23.03 -14.56
CA LEU A 88 -10.80 -22.92 -15.13
C LEU A 88 -9.94 -21.90 -14.36
N GLU A 89 -10.53 -20.77 -13.99
CA GLU A 89 -9.85 -19.74 -13.18
C GLU A 89 -9.36 -20.30 -11.85
N TRP A 90 -10.20 -21.07 -11.17
CA TRP A 90 -9.85 -21.73 -9.92
C TRP A 90 -8.71 -22.74 -10.11
N ILE A 91 -8.71 -23.50 -11.21
CA ILE A 91 -7.63 -24.45 -11.54
C ILE A 91 -6.32 -23.70 -11.80
N CYS A 92 -6.35 -22.67 -12.63
CA CYS A 92 -5.19 -21.81 -12.92
C CYS A 92 -4.62 -21.20 -11.64
N SER A 93 -5.49 -20.67 -10.74
CA SER A 93 -5.06 -20.11 -9.46
C SER A 93 -4.34 -21.13 -8.57
N LYS A 94 -4.70 -22.42 -8.60
CA LYS A 94 -4.02 -23.46 -7.84
C LYS A 94 -2.61 -23.75 -8.37
N ILE A 95 -2.43 -23.73 -9.69
CA ILE A 95 -1.11 -23.92 -10.31
C ILE A 95 -0.21 -22.71 -10.01
N LEU A 96 -0.70 -21.49 -10.18
CA LEU A 96 0.02 -20.26 -9.88
C LEU A 96 0.46 -20.18 -8.40
N ASN A 97 -0.44 -20.52 -7.48
CA ASN A 97 -0.13 -20.54 -6.05
C ASN A 97 0.92 -21.61 -5.70
N ALA A 98 0.86 -22.78 -6.33
CA ALA A 98 1.83 -23.84 -6.10
C ALA A 98 3.21 -23.48 -6.66
N ASP A 99 3.28 -22.83 -7.83
CA ASP A 99 4.51 -22.32 -8.40
C ASP A 99 5.13 -21.21 -7.52
N SER A 100 4.33 -20.24 -7.11
CA SER A 100 4.76 -19.20 -6.17
C SER A 100 5.34 -19.79 -4.88
N LEU A 101 4.70 -20.83 -4.32
CA LEU A 101 5.20 -21.50 -3.12
C LEU A 101 6.54 -22.24 -3.39
N ARG A 102 6.67 -22.93 -4.52
CA ARG A 102 7.94 -23.59 -4.91
C ARG A 102 9.08 -22.59 -5.04
N ASN A 103 8.83 -21.46 -5.71
CA ASN A 103 9.82 -20.41 -5.91
C ASN A 103 10.26 -19.79 -4.59
N LYS A 104 9.31 -19.55 -3.66
CA LYS A 104 9.62 -19.09 -2.29
C LYS A 104 10.47 -20.09 -1.52
N LEU A 105 10.10 -21.38 -1.55
CA LEU A 105 10.85 -22.43 -0.86
C LEU A 105 12.26 -22.59 -1.43
N LYS A 106 12.40 -22.49 -2.75
CA LYS A 106 13.72 -22.52 -3.40
C LYS A 106 14.55 -21.31 -2.97
N GLY A 107 13.99 -20.10 -3.02
CA GLY A 107 14.67 -18.89 -2.58
C GLY A 107 15.09 -18.94 -1.11
N LEU A 108 14.24 -19.48 -0.22
CA LEU A 108 14.60 -19.70 1.20
C LEU A 108 15.75 -20.69 1.33
N HIS A 109 15.75 -21.76 0.55
CA HIS A 109 16.85 -22.73 0.52
C HIS A 109 18.16 -22.10 0.05
N ASP A 110 18.10 -21.25 -0.98
CA ASP A 110 19.26 -20.53 -1.53
C ASP A 110 19.82 -19.55 -0.47
N ILE A 111 18.95 -18.79 0.24
CA ILE A 111 19.37 -17.92 1.35
C ILE A 111 20.06 -18.74 2.44
N TYR A 112 19.47 -19.88 2.85
CA TYR A 112 20.06 -20.73 3.87
C TYR A 112 21.44 -21.26 3.45
N SER A 113 21.54 -21.75 2.20
CA SER A 113 22.80 -22.25 1.66
C SER A 113 23.90 -21.18 1.59
N ASP A 114 23.53 -19.95 1.19
CA ASP A 114 24.46 -18.81 1.14
C ASP A 114 24.89 -18.38 2.54
N ALA A 115 23.94 -18.31 3.50
CA ALA A 115 24.25 -17.96 4.89
C ALA A 115 25.21 -18.95 5.53
N CYS A 116 25.05 -20.25 5.25
CA CYS A 116 25.97 -21.28 5.76
C CYS A 116 27.39 -21.18 5.16
N LYS A 117 27.58 -20.49 4.03
CA LYS A 117 28.88 -20.28 3.38
C LYS A 117 29.51 -18.92 3.67
N SER A 118 28.72 -17.98 4.25
CA SER A 118 29.19 -16.64 4.58
C SER A 118 30.13 -16.65 5.78
N ASP A 119 30.98 -15.64 5.88
CA ASP A 119 31.88 -15.43 7.02
C ASP A 119 31.02 -15.09 8.25
N PRO A 120 31.13 -15.85 9.37
CA PRO A 120 30.35 -15.61 10.57
C PRO A 120 30.70 -14.29 11.28
N THR A 121 31.78 -13.62 10.87
CA THR A 121 32.19 -12.31 11.40
C THR A 121 31.54 -11.13 10.68
N GLU A 122 30.94 -11.34 9.50
CA GLU A 122 30.24 -10.31 8.75
C GLU A 122 28.71 -10.45 8.88
N PRO A 123 27.96 -9.33 8.99
CA PRO A 123 26.51 -9.39 9.05
C PRO A 123 25.94 -9.86 7.71
N TYR A 124 25.27 -11.01 7.70
CA TYR A 124 24.60 -11.53 6.52
C TYR A 124 23.27 -10.78 6.27
N PRO A 125 23.00 -10.29 5.05
CA PRO A 125 21.80 -9.50 4.75
C PRO A 125 20.55 -10.39 4.57
N PHE A 126 20.20 -11.14 5.63
CA PHE A 126 19.09 -12.12 5.62
C PHE A 126 17.75 -11.46 5.33
N ASP A 127 17.43 -10.36 6.01
CA ASP A 127 16.15 -9.66 5.90
C ASP A 127 15.93 -9.08 4.49
N GLU A 128 16.97 -8.55 3.87
CA GLU A 128 16.90 -7.98 2.51
C GLU A 128 16.65 -9.05 1.46
N LYS A 129 17.37 -10.18 1.55
CA LYS A 129 17.18 -11.31 0.65
C LYS A 129 15.81 -11.97 0.82
N LEU A 130 15.35 -12.12 2.07
CA LEU A 130 14.01 -12.64 2.37
C LEU A 130 12.92 -11.73 1.79
N HIS A 131 13.07 -10.41 1.96
CA HIS A 131 12.14 -9.43 1.41
C HIS A 131 12.10 -9.49 -0.12
N ALA A 132 13.24 -9.62 -0.80
CA ALA A 132 13.31 -9.76 -2.25
C ALA A 132 12.50 -10.99 -2.75
N ILE A 133 12.55 -12.11 -2.02
CA ILE A 133 11.76 -13.32 -2.35
C ILE A 133 10.25 -13.06 -2.13
N MET A 134 9.89 -12.37 -1.06
CA MET A 134 8.48 -12.05 -0.79
C MET A 134 7.90 -11.11 -1.85
N MET A 135 8.69 -10.14 -2.33
CA MET A 135 8.28 -9.18 -3.34
C MET A 135 8.28 -9.75 -4.77
N SER A 136 9.19 -10.68 -5.11
CA SER A 136 9.21 -11.31 -6.44
C SER A 136 7.93 -12.09 -6.74
N SER A 137 7.22 -12.53 -5.71
CA SER A 137 5.97 -13.28 -5.83
C SER A 137 4.72 -12.41 -6.00
N ALA A 138 4.84 -11.08 -5.85
CA ALA A 138 3.72 -10.15 -5.93
C ALA A 138 3.41 -9.68 -7.37
N LYS A 139 4.17 -10.14 -8.37
CA LYS A 139 3.95 -9.79 -9.78
C LYS A 139 3.10 -10.81 -10.53
N SER A 140 1.91 -11.12 -10.02
CA SER A 140 0.84 -11.50 -10.93
C SER A 140 0.11 -10.21 -11.33
N SER A 141 0.39 -9.68 -12.49
CA SER A 141 -0.48 -8.69 -13.12
C SER A 141 -1.83 -9.36 -13.35
N SER A 142 -2.74 -9.24 -12.39
CA SER A 142 -4.13 -9.61 -12.62
C SER A 142 -4.68 -8.64 -13.66
N VAL A 143 -4.93 -9.12 -14.85
CA VAL A 143 -5.77 -8.40 -15.81
C VAL A 143 -7.19 -8.58 -15.30
N ASP A 144 -7.80 -7.51 -14.80
CA ASP A 144 -9.22 -7.53 -14.42
C ASP A 144 -10.05 -7.64 -15.71
N VAL A 145 -10.63 -8.80 -15.93
CA VAL A 145 -11.59 -8.99 -17.04
C VAL A 145 -12.94 -8.43 -16.57
N ILE A 146 -13.43 -7.41 -17.26
CA ILE A 146 -14.75 -6.82 -16.97
C ILE A 146 -15.82 -7.69 -17.63
N ASP A 147 -16.18 -8.77 -16.95
CA ASP A 147 -17.25 -9.68 -17.33
C ASP A 147 -18.52 -9.45 -16.50
N GLU A 148 -19.53 -10.30 -16.73
CA GLU A 148 -20.82 -10.22 -16.00
C GLU A 148 -20.63 -10.41 -14.49
N GLU A 149 -19.73 -11.29 -14.06
CA GLU A 149 -19.47 -11.57 -12.65
C GLU A 149 -18.80 -10.37 -11.97
N TYR A 150 -17.81 -9.76 -12.64
CA TYR A 150 -17.17 -8.53 -12.18
C TYR A 150 -18.19 -7.39 -12.01
N ILE A 151 -19.06 -7.18 -13.01
CA ILE A 151 -20.11 -6.15 -12.98
C ILE A 151 -21.13 -6.41 -11.88
N ARG A 152 -21.53 -7.68 -11.68
CA ARG A 152 -22.44 -8.07 -10.58
C ARG A 152 -21.81 -7.79 -9.22
N GLY A 153 -20.54 -8.14 -9.04
CA GLY A 153 -19.79 -7.84 -7.84
C GLY A 153 -19.62 -6.34 -7.59
N TYR A 154 -19.36 -5.56 -8.66
CA TYR A 154 -19.29 -4.10 -8.58
C TYR A 154 -20.63 -3.49 -8.15
N ARG A 155 -21.76 -3.92 -8.78
CA ARG A 155 -23.10 -3.44 -8.43
C ARG A 155 -23.42 -3.69 -6.97
N ARG A 156 -23.16 -4.90 -6.45
CA ARG A 156 -23.39 -5.23 -5.04
C ARG A 156 -22.64 -4.30 -4.11
N ARG A 157 -21.33 -4.09 -4.32
CA ARG A 157 -20.53 -3.16 -3.50
C ARG A 157 -21.06 -1.73 -3.57
N PHE A 158 -21.47 -1.29 -4.77
CA PHE A 158 -22.04 0.04 -4.96
C PHE A 158 -23.39 0.22 -4.22
N GLU A 159 -24.25 -0.81 -4.22
CA GLU A 159 -25.50 -0.83 -3.47
C GLU A 159 -25.27 -0.84 -1.95
N GLU A 160 -24.26 -1.57 -1.47
CA GLU A 160 -23.82 -1.55 -0.06
C GLU A 160 -23.33 -0.16 0.34
N ASP A 161 -22.52 0.50 -0.51
CA ASP A 161 -22.05 1.86 -0.29
C ASP A 161 -23.21 2.86 -0.24
N LEU A 162 -24.18 2.75 -1.15
CA LEU A 162 -25.40 3.59 -1.15
C LEU A 162 -26.21 3.40 0.13
N ALA A 163 -26.42 2.17 0.55
CA ALA A 163 -27.18 1.83 1.77
C ALA A 163 -26.48 2.35 3.04
N SER A 164 -25.14 2.43 3.04
CA SER A 164 -24.35 2.96 4.16
C SER A 164 -24.21 4.49 4.15
N GLY A 165 -24.83 5.19 3.20
CA GLY A 165 -24.78 6.65 3.05
C GLY A 165 -23.61 7.15 2.20
N GLY A 166 -23.11 6.32 1.29
CA GLY A 166 -22.03 6.61 0.34
C GLY A 166 -20.68 6.02 0.74
N MET A 167 -19.73 6.03 -0.20
CA MET A 167 -18.37 5.51 0.01
C MET A 167 -17.68 6.28 1.13
N LYS A 168 -17.46 5.65 2.27
CA LYS A 168 -16.81 6.23 3.45
C LYS A 168 -15.31 5.96 3.39
N GLY A 169 -14.53 7.04 3.29
CA GLY A 169 -13.10 7.01 3.61
C GLY A 169 -12.86 7.07 5.13
N ILE A 170 -11.61 6.94 5.54
CA ILE A 170 -11.21 7.17 6.93
C ILE A 170 -11.26 8.68 7.20
N ARG A 171 -11.99 9.09 8.22
CA ARG A 171 -12.18 10.52 8.54
C ARG A 171 -10.87 11.16 8.97
N THR A 172 -10.67 12.39 8.53
CA THR A 172 -9.50 13.21 8.92
C THR A 172 -9.71 13.96 10.24
N GLY A 173 -10.96 14.08 10.69
CA GLY A 173 -11.35 14.93 11.82
C GLY A 173 -11.60 16.40 11.46
N ILE A 174 -11.46 16.76 10.18
CA ILE A 174 -11.75 18.08 9.64
C ILE A 174 -12.90 17.93 8.63
N ASP A 175 -14.13 18.26 9.04
CA ASP A 175 -15.34 17.98 8.24
C ASP A 175 -15.32 18.63 6.85
N THR A 176 -14.74 19.84 6.73
CA THR A 176 -14.58 20.53 5.45
C THR A 176 -13.63 19.78 4.53
N LEU A 177 -12.52 19.24 5.06
CA LEU A 177 -11.58 18.41 4.31
C LEU A 177 -12.24 17.08 3.91
N ASP A 178 -12.91 16.40 4.82
CA ASP A 178 -13.59 15.15 4.56
C ASP A 178 -14.62 15.27 3.43
N ARG A 179 -15.41 16.37 3.42
CA ARG A 179 -16.35 16.65 2.32
C ARG A 179 -15.66 16.88 0.99
N GLN A 180 -14.54 17.61 0.95
CA GLN A 180 -13.80 17.85 -0.30
C GLN A 180 -13.08 16.60 -0.80
N LEU A 181 -12.68 15.68 0.10
CA LEU A 181 -12.14 14.39 -0.24
C LEU A 181 -13.22 13.35 -0.61
N GLY A 182 -14.50 13.73 -0.52
CA GLY A 182 -15.63 12.85 -0.83
C GLY A 182 -15.83 11.75 0.20
N GLY A 183 -15.64 12.06 1.50
CA GLY A 183 -15.87 11.17 2.64
C GLY A 183 -14.64 10.76 3.41
N GLY A 184 -13.50 11.46 3.26
CA GLY A 184 -12.25 11.19 3.99
C GLY A 184 -11.15 10.53 3.15
N LEU A 185 -10.18 9.92 3.81
CA LEU A 185 -9.04 9.24 3.17
C LEU A 185 -9.51 7.95 2.52
N LYS A 186 -9.45 7.89 1.19
CA LYS A 186 -9.92 6.73 0.41
C LYS A 186 -8.83 5.70 0.20
N GLN A 187 -9.22 4.44 0.13
CA GLN A 187 -8.36 3.31 -0.24
C GLN A 187 -7.64 3.55 -1.57
N LYS A 188 -6.47 2.91 -1.76
CA LYS A 188 -5.64 2.98 -2.97
C LYS A 188 -5.12 4.38 -3.29
N ARG A 189 -5.12 5.31 -2.32
CA ARG A 189 -4.71 6.70 -2.51
C ARG A 189 -3.44 7.03 -1.75
N MET A 190 -2.59 7.79 -2.43
CA MET A 190 -1.47 8.49 -1.81
C MET A 190 -1.87 9.95 -1.58
N ILE A 191 -1.85 10.38 -0.32
CA ILE A 191 -2.18 11.74 0.11
C ILE A 191 -0.91 12.38 0.65
N THR A 192 -0.55 13.55 0.15
CA THR A 192 0.62 14.29 0.63
C THR A 192 0.21 15.50 1.44
N ILE A 193 0.77 15.62 2.65
CA ILE A 193 0.66 16.81 3.51
C ILE A 193 2.00 17.54 3.41
N ALA A 194 2.01 18.69 2.77
CA ALA A 194 3.22 19.49 2.57
C ALA A 194 3.17 20.81 3.34
N GLY A 195 4.33 21.40 3.60
CA GLY A 195 4.44 22.70 4.25
C GLY A 195 5.86 22.99 4.69
N ARG A 196 6.14 24.25 5.06
CA ARG A 196 7.43 24.66 5.62
C ARG A 196 7.67 24.05 7.00
N PRO A 197 8.93 23.98 7.48
CA PRO A 197 9.21 23.66 8.88
C PRO A 197 8.38 24.54 9.82
N GLY A 198 7.80 23.96 10.86
CA GLY A 198 6.93 24.66 11.80
C GLY A 198 5.49 24.93 11.33
N ALA A 199 5.11 24.59 10.09
CA ALA A 199 3.74 24.79 9.59
C ALA A 199 2.73 23.74 10.09
N GLY A 200 3.03 22.94 11.10
CA GLY A 200 2.06 22.02 11.71
C GLY A 200 1.78 20.73 10.95
N LYS A 201 2.63 20.31 9.99
CA LYS A 201 2.44 19.08 9.20
C LYS A 201 2.31 17.82 10.05
N THR A 202 3.28 17.60 10.95
CA THR A 202 3.26 16.48 11.92
C THR A 202 2.03 16.55 12.80
N SER A 203 1.67 17.74 13.24
CA SER A 203 0.44 17.98 14.05
C SER A 203 -0.82 17.59 13.30
N LEU A 204 -0.94 17.97 12.02
CA LEU A 204 -2.08 17.56 11.19
C LEU A 204 -2.09 16.04 11.01
N ALA A 205 -0.96 15.45 10.65
CA ALA A 205 -0.86 14.00 10.43
C ALA A 205 -1.21 13.20 11.70
N THR A 206 -0.71 13.63 12.89
CA THR A 206 -1.06 12.98 14.17
C THR A 206 -2.52 13.16 14.54
N ASN A 207 -3.13 14.33 14.28
CA ASN A 207 -4.57 14.53 14.49
C ASN A 207 -5.42 13.64 13.58
N MET A 208 -5.06 13.50 12.30
CA MET A 208 -5.74 12.59 11.38
C MET A 208 -5.61 11.13 11.84
N ALA A 209 -4.42 10.71 12.29
CA ALA A 209 -4.20 9.38 12.82
C ALA A 209 -5.00 9.13 14.12
N LEU A 210 -5.08 10.12 15.00
CA LEU A 210 -5.90 10.07 16.20
C LEU A 210 -7.38 9.89 15.84
N GLN A 211 -7.91 10.72 14.93
CA GLN A 211 -9.30 10.61 14.50
C GLN A 211 -9.58 9.22 13.89
N ALA A 212 -8.69 8.72 13.04
CA ALA A 212 -8.82 7.38 12.46
C ALA A 212 -8.96 6.32 13.58
N SER A 213 -8.12 6.38 14.63
CA SER A 213 -8.18 5.43 15.74
C SER A 213 -9.45 5.58 16.58
N MET A 214 -9.95 6.80 16.75
CA MET A 214 -11.21 7.08 17.46
C MET A 214 -12.43 6.52 16.72
N ASP A 215 -12.38 6.50 15.38
CA ASP A 215 -13.42 5.95 14.52
C ASP A 215 -13.27 4.41 14.33
N GLY A 216 -12.31 3.77 15.02
CA GLY A 216 -12.11 2.31 15.02
C GLY A 216 -11.20 1.78 13.94
N ALA A 217 -10.62 2.64 13.09
CA ALA A 217 -9.55 2.24 12.18
C ALA A 217 -8.23 1.99 12.94
N ASN A 218 -7.32 1.26 12.32
CA ASN A 218 -6.00 0.93 12.87
C ASN A 218 -4.90 1.70 12.11
N PRO A 219 -4.50 2.91 12.53
CA PRO A 219 -3.43 3.65 11.90
C PRO A 219 -2.04 3.10 12.27
N LEU A 220 -1.13 3.09 11.30
CA LEU A 220 0.31 2.91 11.48
C LEU A 220 1.02 4.24 11.24
N TYR A 221 1.68 4.79 12.26
CA TYR A 221 2.46 6.02 12.16
C TYR A 221 3.95 5.70 12.16
N ILE A 222 4.62 5.99 11.05
CA ILE A 222 6.07 5.77 10.88
C ILE A 222 6.77 7.11 10.85
N THR A 223 7.70 7.32 11.77
CA THR A 223 8.49 8.54 11.89
C THR A 223 9.96 8.24 12.15
N LEU A 224 10.84 9.05 11.55
CA LEU A 224 12.28 9.03 11.83
C LEU A 224 12.73 10.24 12.64
N GLU A 225 11.84 11.22 12.85
CA GLU A 225 12.16 12.47 13.53
C GLU A 225 11.81 12.43 15.02
N LEU A 226 10.67 11.84 15.35
CA LEU A 226 10.13 11.86 16.71
C LEU A 226 10.20 10.48 17.37
N GLY A 227 10.40 10.45 18.68
CA GLY A 227 10.28 9.23 19.47
C GLY A 227 8.82 8.79 19.64
N THR A 228 8.61 7.51 19.97
CA THR A 228 7.26 6.97 20.22
C THR A 228 6.55 7.74 21.32
N ASP A 229 7.25 8.08 22.41
CA ASP A 229 6.67 8.80 23.53
C ASP A 229 6.22 10.22 23.13
N GLU A 230 6.99 10.91 22.27
CA GLU A 230 6.61 12.24 21.77
C GLU A 230 5.36 12.19 20.90
N ILE A 231 5.18 11.13 20.10
CA ILE A 231 3.94 10.93 19.34
C ILE A 231 2.77 10.69 20.29
N ILE A 232 2.93 9.81 21.28
CA ILE A 232 1.88 9.53 22.29
C ILE A 232 1.48 10.83 23.03
N GLU A 233 2.45 11.63 23.46
CA GLU A 233 2.19 12.90 24.16
C GLU A 233 1.39 13.88 23.28
N ARG A 234 1.75 13.99 22.00
CA ARG A 234 1.00 14.82 21.03
C ARG A 234 -0.44 14.33 20.84
N LEU A 235 -0.63 13.01 20.78
CA LEU A 235 -1.96 12.41 20.67
C LEU A 235 -2.80 12.71 21.93
N ILE A 236 -2.23 12.55 23.13
CA ILE A 236 -2.91 12.83 24.42
C ILE A 236 -3.28 14.32 24.52
N CYS A 237 -2.35 15.22 24.17
CA CYS A 237 -2.63 16.66 24.19
C CYS A 237 -3.77 17.03 23.23
N ALA A 238 -3.79 16.46 22.02
CA ALA A 238 -4.85 16.72 21.04
C ALA A 238 -6.19 16.07 21.44
N ASP A 239 -6.17 14.86 22.04
CA ASP A 239 -7.38 14.12 22.42
C ASP A 239 -8.19 14.89 23.49
N LYS A 240 -7.55 15.23 24.60
CA LYS A 240 -8.25 15.81 25.78
C LYS A 240 -7.96 17.31 25.99
N GLU A 241 -7.31 17.96 25.03
CA GLU A 241 -6.98 19.39 25.12
C GLU A 241 -6.16 19.71 26.38
N ILE A 242 -5.02 19.04 26.51
CA ILE A 242 -4.01 19.31 27.53
C ILE A 242 -2.96 20.24 26.94
N ASP A 243 -2.57 21.28 27.67
CA ASP A 243 -1.55 22.22 27.18
C ASP A 243 -0.21 21.51 26.98
N THR A 244 0.34 21.64 25.76
CA THR A 244 1.61 21.04 25.40
C THR A 244 2.77 21.54 26.26
N LYS A 245 2.68 22.76 26.83
CA LYS A 245 3.68 23.28 27.76
C LYS A 245 3.62 22.55 29.10
N GLU A 246 2.40 22.33 29.65
CA GLU A 246 2.24 21.51 30.86
C GLU A 246 2.79 20.11 30.67
N MET A 247 2.49 19.50 29.51
CA MET A 247 2.97 18.15 29.18
C MET A 247 4.51 18.11 29.09
N ASN A 248 5.11 19.02 28.33
CA ASN A 248 6.58 19.08 28.13
C ASN A 248 7.32 19.37 29.43
N GLN A 249 6.76 20.18 30.30
CA GLN A 249 7.37 20.53 31.60
C GLN A 249 7.10 19.46 32.68
N ARG A 250 6.25 18.46 32.40
CA ARG A 250 5.78 17.45 33.38
C ARG A 250 5.08 18.08 34.60
N VAL A 251 4.47 19.25 34.42
CA VAL A 251 3.76 20.01 35.46
C VAL A 251 2.30 20.17 35.01
N LEU A 252 1.50 19.14 35.32
CA LEU A 252 0.09 19.12 34.99
C LEU A 252 -0.77 19.72 36.09
N SER A 253 -1.77 20.51 35.74
CA SER A 253 -2.82 20.92 36.68
C SER A 253 -3.66 19.70 37.10
N PRO A 254 -4.38 19.75 38.27
CA PRO A 254 -5.23 18.64 38.70
C PRO A 254 -6.20 18.17 37.58
N SER A 255 -6.82 19.13 36.87
CA SER A 255 -7.73 18.81 35.78
C SER A 255 -7.01 18.17 34.57
N SER A 256 -5.76 18.59 34.31
CA SER A 256 -4.93 17.98 33.24
C SER A 256 -4.49 16.58 33.62
N ILE A 257 -4.29 16.29 34.91
CA ILE A 257 -4.00 14.92 35.38
C ILE A 257 -5.18 13.99 35.10
N ASP A 258 -6.41 14.41 35.45
CA ASP A 258 -7.62 13.62 35.21
C ASP A 258 -7.81 13.34 33.68
N LYS A 259 -7.62 14.36 32.87
CA LYS A 259 -7.65 14.26 31.40
C LYS A 259 -6.58 13.30 30.86
N PHE A 260 -5.37 13.37 31.39
CA PHE A 260 -4.26 12.49 31.03
C PHE A 260 -4.59 11.03 31.35
N MET A 261 -5.06 10.75 32.55
CA MET A 261 -5.46 9.40 32.98
C MET A 261 -6.60 8.85 32.12
N LEU A 262 -7.58 9.67 31.78
CA LEU A 262 -8.67 9.28 30.89
C LEU A 262 -8.16 8.97 29.47
N SER A 263 -7.37 9.87 28.88
CA SER A 263 -6.84 9.66 27.52
C SER A 263 -5.99 8.41 27.42
N THR A 264 -5.08 8.18 28.37
CA THR A 264 -4.21 6.98 28.39
C THR A 264 -5.02 5.71 28.55
N SER A 265 -6.07 5.70 29.37
CA SER A 265 -6.98 4.56 29.52
C SER A 265 -7.74 4.25 28.22
N GLU A 266 -8.26 5.26 27.54
CA GLU A 266 -8.96 5.11 26.27
C GLU A 266 -7.98 4.67 25.16
N MET A 267 -6.79 5.27 25.08
CA MET A 267 -5.78 4.89 24.10
C MET A 267 -5.32 3.44 24.23
N ALA A 268 -5.27 2.90 25.45
CA ALA A 268 -4.93 1.50 25.69
C ALA A 268 -5.94 0.51 25.06
N THR A 269 -7.17 0.97 24.80
CA THR A 269 -8.21 0.15 24.15
C THR A 269 -8.30 0.36 22.64
N ARG A 270 -7.69 1.42 22.13
CA ARG A 270 -7.68 1.76 20.70
C ARG A 270 -6.57 1.00 19.98
N LYS A 271 -6.80 0.73 18.70
CA LYS A 271 -5.73 0.24 17.82
C LYS A 271 -4.93 1.44 17.33
N PHE A 272 -3.63 1.44 17.55
CA PHE A 272 -2.70 2.44 17.04
C PHE A 272 -1.28 1.85 17.04
N CYS A 273 -0.61 1.87 15.91
CA CYS A 273 0.75 1.39 15.76
C CYS A 273 1.71 2.55 15.52
N VAL A 274 2.81 2.63 16.26
CA VAL A 274 3.90 3.61 16.04
C VAL A 274 5.20 2.87 15.76
N CYS A 275 5.91 3.29 14.72
CA CYS A 275 7.24 2.83 14.40
C CYS A 275 8.20 4.03 14.30
N SER A 276 9.01 4.24 15.34
CA SER A 276 9.94 5.38 15.45
C SER A 276 11.41 5.01 15.25
N LYS A 277 11.74 3.72 15.09
CA LYS A 277 13.13 3.21 15.06
C LYS A 277 13.44 2.35 13.84
N THR A 278 12.71 2.53 12.73
CA THR A 278 13.12 1.89 11.48
C THR A 278 14.45 2.49 11.06
N ALA A 279 15.54 1.82 11.38
CA ALA A 279 16.87 2.24 10.98
C ALA A 279 16.94 2.43 9.45
N GLY A 280 16.72 3.64 9.00
CA GLY A 280 17.25 4.28 7.81
C GLY A 280 16.89 3.74 6.42
N SER A 281 16.54 2.48 6.25
CA SER A 281 16.33 1.90 4.94
C SER A 281 14.85 1.83 4.57
N TRP A 282 14.52 2.37 3.40
CA TRP A 282 13.18 2.35 2.86
C TRP A 282 12.62 0.92 2.70
N GLU A 283 13.46 -0.03 2.33
CA GLU A 283 13.10 -1.43 2.17
C GLU A 283 12.58 -2.03 3.48
N LYS A 284 13.18 -1.65 4.62
CA LYS A 284 12.70 -2.06 5.95
C LYS A 284 11.33 -1.44 6.28
N VAL A 285 11.13 -0.17 5.88
CA VAL A 285 9.83 0.49 6.05
C VAL A 285 8.74 -0.24 5.27
N VAL A 286 9.01 -0.58 4.00
CA VAL A 286 8.09 -1.36 3.16
C VAL A 286 7.77 -2.71 3.77
N MET A 287 8.78 -3.40 4.32
CA MET A 287 8.60 -4.68 5.01
C MET A 287 7.69 -4.53 6.24
N HIS A 288 7.93 -3.50 7.07
CA HIS A 288 7.09 -3.22 8.23
C HIS A 288 5.64 -2.91 7.84
N ILE A 289 5.43 -2.06 6.83
CA ILE A 289 4.07 -1.76 6.33
C ILE A 289 3.35 -3.05 5.93
N ASN A 290 3.98 -3.88 5.09
CA ASN A 290 3.39 -5.14 4.65
C ASN A 290 3.07 -6.09 5.81
N HIS A 291 3.98 -6.18 6.79
CA HIS A 291 3.79 -7.00 7.99
C HIS A 291 2.60 -6.49 8.82
N GLU A 292 2.57 -5.20 9.16
CA GLU A 292 1.55 -4.63 10.03
C GLU A 292 0.16 -4.65 9.38
N VAL A 293 0.07 -4.39 8.07
CA VAL A 293 -1.19 -4.53 7.32
C VAL A 293 -1.69 -5.97 7.35
N LYS A 294 -0.82 -6.95 7.09
CA LYS A 294 -1.21 -8.35 7.00
C LYS A 294 -1.56 -8.98 8.35
N PHE A 295 -0.78 -8.68 9.41
CA PHE A 295 -0.90 -9.37 10.69
C PHE A 295 -1.66 -8.58 11.76
N ARG A 296 -1.67 -7.25 11.68
CA ARG A 296 -2.40 -6.40 12.64
C ARG A 296 -3.61 -5.70 12.04
N GLY A 297 -3.84 -5.84 10.73
CA GLY A 297 -4.99 -5.23 10.06
C GLY A 297 -4.92 -3.71 10.07
N VAL A 298 -3.77 -3.14 9.67
CA VAL A 298 -3.60 -1.68 9.53
C VAL A 298 -4.46 -1.18 8.38
N ASP A 299 -5.23 -0.12 8.62
CA ASP A 299 -6.18 0.47 7.67
C ASP A 299 -5.64 1.73 6.99
N VAL A 300 -4.66 2.41 7.58
CA VAL A 300 -4.03 3.63 7.04
C VAL A 300 -2.58 3.75 7.53
N VAL A 301 -1.68 4.24 6.66
CA VAL A 301 -0.28 4.47 7.00
C VAL A 301 0.04 5.95 6.92
N PHE A 302 0.77 6.47 7.92
CA PHE A 302 1.34 7.82 7.95
C PHE A 302 2.86 7.73 7.92
N LEU A 303 3.52 8.48 7.02
CA LEU A 303 4.97 8.53 6.85
C LEU A 303 5.47 9.96 7.13
N ASP A 304 6.16 10.18 8.23
CA ASP A 304 6.62 11.51 8.68
C ASP A 304 8.15 11.55 8.88
N TYR A 305 8.88 12.24 8.01
CA TYR A 305 8.57 12.81 6.71
C TYR A 305 9.41 12.14 5.61
N ILE A 306 8.86 12.10 4.41
CA ILE A 306 9.36 11.26 3.31
C ILE A 306 10.81 11.54 2.93
N GLN A 307 11.29 12.78 3.05
CA GLN A 307 12.66 13.14 2.68
C GLN A 307 13.74 12.58 3.62
N GLN A 308 13.37 11.96 4.75
CA GLN A 308 14.34 11.29 5.63
C GLN A 308 14.63 9.84 5.21
N PHE A 309 13.69 9.21 4.49
CA PHE A 309 13.90 7.84 4.04
C PHE A 309 14.93 7.75 2.93
N ARG A 310 15.71 6.66 2.91
CA ARG A 310 16.72 6.37 1.88
C ARG A 310 16.57 4.90 1.47
N THR A 311 16.75 4.63 0.18
CA THR A 311 16.90 3.26 -0.30
C THR A 311 18.30 2.74 -0.02
N ASN A 312 18.49 1.43 0.00
CA ASN A 312 19.81 0.79 0.18
C ASN A 312 20.76 1.05 -1.00
N ASN A 313 20.29 1.61 -2.10
CA ASN A 313 21.13 1.91 -3.24
C ASN A 313 21.87 3.26 -3.06
N HIS A 314 23.04 3.22 -2.46
CA HIS A 314 23.87 4.41 -2.18
C HIS A 314 24.37 5.17 -3.42
N ARG A 315 24.15 4.64 -4.65
CA ARG A 315 24.54 5.32 -5.90
C ARG A 315 23.51 6.34 -6.37
N LEU A 316 22.30 6.29 -5.81
CA LEU A 316 21.22 7.21 -6.20
C LEU A 316 21.44 8.60 -5.59
N SER A 317 21.14 9.63 -6.38
CA SER A 317 21.00 11.00 -5.89
C SER A 317 19.76 11.13 -4.98
N THR A 318 19.72 12.19 -4.17
CA THR A 318 18.56 12.46 -3.30
C THR A 318 17.24 12.50 -4.08
N ARG A 319 17.25 13.06 -5.28
CA ARG A 319 16.08 13.12 -6.16
C ARG A 319 15.64 11.73 -6.67
N GLU A 320 16.60 10.89 -7.02
CA GLU A 320 16.32 9.52 -7.48
C GLU A 320 15.78 8.65 -6.33
N HIS A 321 16.35 8.76 -5.11
CA HIS A 321 15.77 8.13 -3.93
C HIS A 321 14.29 8.54 -3.76
N MET A 322 14.00 9.84 -3.87
CA MET A 322 12.64 10.35 -3.73
C MET A 322 11.71 9.78 -4.79
N ASN A 323 12.14 9.73 -6.06
CA ASN A 323 11.34 9.17 -7.15
C ASN A 323 10.98 7.69 -6.89
N VAL A 324 11.95 6.91 -6.40
CA VAL A 324 11.70 5.49 -6.07
C VAL A 324 10.72 5.38 -4.90
N ILE A 325 10.93 6.15 -3.83
CA ILE A 325 10.12 6.07 -2.61
C ILE A 325 8.68 6.48 -2.88
N THR A 326 8.44 7.59 -3.60
CA THR A 326 7.09 8.06 -3.91
C THR A 326 6.33 7.09 -4.81
N GLY A 327 6.99 6.57 -5.85
CA GLY A 327 6.41 5.56 -6.72
C GLY A 327 6.04 4.29 -5.94
N GLN A 328 6.89 3.86 -5.01
CA GLN A 328 6.59 2.71 -4.14
C GLN A 328 5.48 3.00 -3.12
N CYS A 329 5.39 4.21 -2.55
CA CYS A 329 4.24 4.62 -1.72
C CYS A 329 2.92 4.49 -2.49
N LYS A 330 2.90 4.95 -3.74
CA LYS A 330 1.72 4.84 -4.60
C LYS A 330 1.37 3.38 -4.90
N SER A 331 2.35 2.55 -5.25
CA SER A 331 2.15 1.11 -5.49
C SER A 331 1.64 0.41 -4.22
N LEU A 332 2.26 0.66 -3.06
CA LEU A 332 1.83 0.08 -1.78
C LEU A 332 0.37 0.44 -1.44
N ALA A 333 -0.03 1.69 -1.68
CA ALA A 333 -1.42 2.10 -1.45
C ALA A 333 -2.40 1.29 -2.33
N GLN A 334 -2.02 1.02 -3.58
CA GLN A 334 -2.81 0.23 -4.52
C GLN A 334 -2.83 -1.25 -4.17
N ASP A 335 -1.65 -1.84 -3.90
CA ASP A 335 -1.47 -3.27 -3.65
C ASP A 335 -2.10 -3.71 -2.32
N LEU A 336 -1.97 -2.87 -1.29
CA LEU A 336 -2.52 -3.14 0.04
C LEU A 336 -3.97 -2.66 0.21
N ASN A 337 -4.52 -1.93 -0.78
CA ASN A 337 -5.87 -1.38 -0.75
C ASN A 337 -6.14 -0.46 0.45
N ILE A 338 -5.16 0.35 0.87
CA ILE A 338 -5.24 1.29 1.99
C ILE A 338 -4.78 2.70 1.56
N PRO A 339 -5.21 3.78 2.24
CA PRO A 339 -4.61 5.09 2.08
C PRO A 339 -3.21 5.16 2.69
N ILE A 340 -2.30 5.85 2.00
CA ILE A 340 -0.97 6.21 2.52
C ILE A 340 -0.86 7.72 2.57
N VAL A 341 -0.69 8.26 3.76
CA VAL A 341 -0.49 9.70 4.02
C VAL A 341 0.99 9.97 4.19
N VAL A 342 1.53 10.85 3.36
CA VAL A 342 2.95 11.18 3.32
C VAL A 342 3.13 12.63 3.73
N VAL A 343 3.96 12.87 4.75
CA VAL A 343 4.37 14.21 5.14
C VAL A 343 5.60 14.62 4.33
N ALA A 344 5.61 15.83 3.77
CA ALA A 344 6.70 16.36 2.95
C ALA A 344 7.03 17.81 3.32
N GLN A 345 8.30 18.18 3.18
CA GLN A 345 8.74 19.56 3.35
C GLN A 345 8.75 20.32 2.02
N LEU A 346 8.34 21.60 2.06
CA LEU A 346 8.41 22.51 0.93
C LEU A 346 9.80 23.17 0.83
N ASN A 347 10.16 23.55 -0.39
CA ASN A 347 11.38 24.30 -0.67
C ASN A 347 11.34 25.71 -0.05
N ARG A 348 12.52 26.30 0.20
CA ARG A 348 12.66 27.64 0.81
C ARG A 348 12.27 28.79 -0.14
N ASP A 349 12.15 28.53 -1.43
CA ASP A 349 11.91 29.58 -2.45
C ASP A 349 10.55 30.29 -2.29
N ILE A 350 9.58 29.67 -1.63
CA ILE A 350 8.29 30.30 -1.29
C ILE A 350 8.48 31.56 -0.42
N GLU A 351 9.52 31.62 0.42
CA GLU A 351 9.78 32.76 1.31
C GLU A 351 10.19 34.03 0.55
N LYS A 352 10.66 33.87 -0.69
CA LYS A 352 11.13 34.97 -1.56
C LYS A 352 9.98 35.65 -2.34
N ARG A 353 8.77 35.08 -2.31
CA ARG A 353 7.63 35.62 -3.04
C ARG A 353 6.85 36.63 -2.20
N ALA A 354 6.25 37.61 -2.89
CA ALA A 354 5.37 38.61 -2.27
C ALA A 354 4.09 37.95 -1.72
N GLU A 355 3.49 37.04 -2.49
CA GLU A 355 2.38 36.20 -2.04
C GLU A 355 2.92 34.86 -1.54
N LYS A 356 2.71 34.58 -0.26
CA LYS A 356 3.18 33.38 0.42
C LYS A 356 2.18 32.22 0.35
N ILE A 357 1.15 32.32 -0.53
CA ILE A 357 0.25 31.21 -0.78
C ILE A 357 1.01 30.15 -1.58
N PRO A 358 1.13 28.93 -1.05
CA PRO A 358 1.90 27.89 -1.70
C PRO A 358 1.20 27.40 -2.98
N VAL A 359 2.01 27.04 -3.96
CA VAL A 359 1.55 26.44 -5.21
C VAL A 359 2.27 25.10 -5.43
N MET A 360 1.75 24.28 -6.32
CA MET A 360 2.30 22.97 -6.63
C MET A 360 3.80 22.99 -6.97
N SER A 361 4.27 24.04 -7.65
CA SER A 361 5.69 24.22 -8.02
C SER A 361 6.63 24.38 -6.82
N ASP A 362 6.12 24.62 -5.62
CA ASP A 362 6.93 24.69 -4.38
C ASP A 362 7.37 23.31 -3.92
N LEU A 363 6.77 22.26 -4.45
CA LEU A 363 7.21 20.87 -4.37
C LEU A 363 8.32 20.53 -5.38
N LYS A 364 8.98 21.50 -5.99
CA LYS A 364 9.81 21.39 -7.20
C LYS A 364 10.99 20.42 -7.13
N GLU A 365 11.58 20.20 -5.96
CA GLU A 365 12.60 19.14 -5.78
C GLU A 365 11.98 17.74 -5.71
N SER A 366 10.65 17.66 -5.66
CA SER A 366 9.86 16.46 -5.48
C SER A 366 8.80 16.33 -6.57
N GLY A 367 9.17 16.56 -7.84
CA GLY A 367 8.24 16.41 -8.98
C GLY A 367 7.56 15.03 -9.01
N SER A 368 8.22 14.02 -8.44
CA SER A 368 7.63 12.69 -8.23
C SER A 368 6.51 12.71 -7.19
N ILE A 369 6.62 13.48 -6.09
CA ILE A 369 5.52 13.62 -5.11
C ILE A 369 4.29 14.21 -5.80
N GLU A 370 4.49 15.24 -6.63
CA GLU A 370 3.41 15.81 -7.43
C GLU A 370 2.79 14.78 -8.38
N ALA A 371 3.59 14.01 -9.10
CA ALA A 371 3.13 13.04 -10.08
C ALA A 371 2.35 11.88 -9.41
N ASP A 372 2.89 11.31 -8.33
CA ASP A 372 2.41 10.08 -7.70
C ASP A 372 1.24 10.31 -6.74
N SER A 373 1.16 11.49 -6.10
CA SER A 373 0.08 11.82 -5.16
C SER A 373 -1.27 11.96 -5.86
N ASP A 374 -2.31 11.40 -5.26
CA ASP A 374 -3.70 11.63 -5.69
C ASP A 374 -4.28 12.93 -5.12
N VAL A 375 -3.85 13.26 -3.90
CA VAL A 375 -4.22 14.49 -3.20
C VAL A 375 -2.96 15.14 -2.63
N VAL A 376 -2.86 16.46 -2.75
CA VAL A 376 -1.80 17.25 -2.13
C VAL A 376 -2.42 18.37 -1.33
N LEU A 377 -2.18 18.33 -0.03
CA LEU A 377 -2.57 19.36 0.95
C LEU A 377 -1.34 20.20 1.29
N ILE A 378 -1.45 21.51 1.28
CA ILE A 378 -0.36 22.39 1.70
C ILE A 378 -0.80 23.22 2.90
N LEU A 379 0.00 23.15 3.98
CA LEU A 379 -0.11 24.00 5.14
C LEU A 379 0.82 25.20 5.03
N TYR A 380 0.32 26.40 5.32
CA TYR A 380 1.09 27.64 5.25
C TYR A 380 0.63 28.65 6.28
N TRP A 381 1.54 29.57 6.65
CA TRP A 381 1.20 30.69 7.51
C TRP A 381 0.54 31.80 6.70
N ILE A 382 -0.61 32.27 7.14
CA ILE A 382 -1.26 33.45 6.57
C ILE A 382 -0.57 34.65 7.20
N ALA A 383 0.09 35.48 6.40
CA ALA A 383 0.69 36.71 6.85
C ALA A 383 -0.41 37.69 7.26
N GLU A 384 -0.15 38.45 8.33
CA GLU A 384 -0.97 39.46 9.01
C GLU A 384 -2.19 40.00 8.24
N ASN A 385 -3.33 39.98 8.91
CA ASN A 385 -4.45 40.84 8.55
C ASN A 385 -4.03 42.32 8.75
N SER A 386 -4.47 43.19 7.84
CA SER A 386 -4.24 44.64 7.77
C SER A 386 -4.65 45.43 9.03
N ALA A 387 -5.01 44.78 10.11
CA ALA A 387 -5.44 45.37 11.39
C ALA A 387 -4.41 45.25 12.52
N GLY A 388 -3.16 44.78 12.22
CA GLY A 388 -2.08 44.78 13.24
C GLY A 388 -2.18 43.75 14.34
N ASN A 389 -3.15 42.84 14.31
CA ASN A 389 -3.20 41.69 15.22
C ASN A 389 -2.49 40.51 14.60
N VAL A 390 -1.30 40.22 15.09
CA VAL A 390 -0.49 39.05 14.73
C VAL A 390 -1.10 37.79 15.36
N GLU A 391 -2.25 37.36 14.89
CA GLU A 391 -2.63 35.98 15.06
C GLU A 391 -2.03 35.21 13.92
N ASN A 392 -0.95 34.44 14.20
CA ASN A 392 -0.39 33.50 13.27
C ASN A 392 -1.47 32.49 12.86
N THR A 393 -2.23 32.83 11.83
CA THR A 393 -3.32 31.98 11.32
C THR A 393 -2.72 31.00 10.34
N LEU A 394 -2.94 29.73 10.58
CA LEU A 394 -2.52 28.65 9.70
C LEU A 394 -3.57 28.48 8.60
N GLY A 395 -3.13 28.49 7.34
CA GLY A 395 -3.94 28.16 6.16
C GLY A 395 -3.68 26.73 5.71
N MET A 396 -4.68 26.14 5.06
CA MET A 396 -4.58 24.84 4.40
C MET A 396 -5.26 24.93 3.04
N GLU A 397 -4.60 24.35 2.02
CA GLU A 397 -5.15 24.33 0.66
C GLU A 397 -4.96 22.96 0.03
N ILE A 398 -5.98 22.50 -0.69
CA ILE A 398 -5.86 21.36 -1.60
C ILE A 398 -5.36 21.90 -2.94
N VAL A 399 -4.10 21.70 -3.25
CA VAL A 399 -3.51 22.11 -4.54
C VAL A 399 -3.64 21.06 -5.62
N LYS A 400 -3.91 19.81 -5.24
CA LYS A 400 -4.21 18.70 -6.16
C LYS A 400 -5.27 17.78 -5.54
N ASN A 401 -6.29 17.43 -6.31
CA ASN A 401 -7.27 16.42 -5.95
C ASN A 401 -7.79 15.74 -7.24
N ARG A 402 -7.35 14.50 -7.47
CA ARG A 402 -7.72 13.78 -8.71
C ARG A 402 -9.21 13.44 -8.82
N GLN A 403 -9.95 13.46 -7.71
CA GLN A 403 -11.36 13.03 -7.67
C GLN A 403 -12.30 14.03 -7.01
N GLY A 404 -11.84 15.23 -6.74
CA GLY A 404 -12.62 16.26 -6.07
C GLY A 404 -12.19 17.66 -6.45
N LYS A 405 -12.67 18.63 -5.68
CA LYS A 405 -12.32 20.04 -5.87
C LYS A 405 -10.99 20.35 -5.20
N SER A 406 -10.21 21.23 -5.82
CA SER A 406 -9.06 21.92 -5.20
C SER A 406 -9.52 23.24 -4.61
N GLY A 407 -8.72 23.82 -3.71
CA GLY A 407 -8.99 25.11 -3.11
C GLY A 407 -8.75 25.14 -1.59
N PRO A 408 -9.01 26.26 -0.93
CA PRO A 408 -8.78 26.44 0.49
C PRO A 408 -9.70 25.56 1.35
N ILE A 409 -9.16 25.13 2.48
CA ILE A 409 -9.88 24.37 3.50
C ILE A 409 -10.08 25.26 4.72
N GLU A 410 -11.33 25.40 5.14
CA GLU A 410 -11.68 26.07 6.38
C GLU A 410 -11.48 25.11 7.56
N PHE A 411 -10.72 25.55 8.54
CA PHE A 411 -10.45 24.83 9.78
C PHE A 411 -10.03 25.81 10.88
N LYS A 412 -9.99 25.33 12.13
CA LYS A 412 -9.40 26.04 13.27
C LYS A 412 -8.23 25.21 13.79
N HIS A 413 -7.19 25.88 14.25
CA HIS A 413 -6.06 25.25 14.90
C HIS A 413 -5.82 25.88 16.26
N ASN A 414 -5.61 25.06 17.29
CA ASN A 414 -5.17 25.52 18.61
C ASN A 414 -3.75 24.99 18.88
N PHE A 415 -2.81 25.90 18.89
CA PHE A 415 -1.39 25.59 19.10
C PHE A 415 -1.11 25.04 20.50
N ALA A 416 -1.83 25.51 21.52
CA ALA A 416 -1.62 25.07 22.89
C ALA A 416 -1.89 23.57 23.05
N TYR A 417 -2.90 23.06 22.35
CA TYR A 417 -3.30 21.65 22.42
C TYR A 417 -2.83 20.83 21.23
N ASN A 418 -2.11 21.46 20.30
CA ASN A 418 -1.69 20.81 19.04
C ASN A 418 -2.88 20.18 18.27
N LYS A 419 -4.06 20.85 18.29
CA LYS A 419 -5.31 20.30 17.78
C LYS A 419 -5.89 21.08 16.61
N PHE A 420 -6.35 20.32 15.61
CA PHE A 420 -7.11 20.82 14.48
C PHE A 420 -8.60 20.53 14.67
N TYR A 421 -9.44 21.48 14.29
CA TYR A 421 -10.90 21.37 14.36
C TYR A 421 -11.49 21.67 12.98
N GLY A 422 -12.56 20.99 12.61
CA GLY A 422 -13.39 21.41 11.47
C GLY A 422 -13.99 22.80 11.70
N ALA A 423 -14.21 23.55 10.61
CA ALA A 423 -15.06 24.74 10.67
C ALA A 423 -16.49 24.29 11.00
N LYS A 424 -17.15 25.03 11.92
CA LYS A 424 -18.57 24.79 12.23
C LYS A 424 -19.47 25.30 11.11
#